data_106c3e9093a5c8cf36008ded2884aa1e
#
_entry.id   106c3e9093a5c8cf36008ded2884aa1e
#
_cell.length_a   1.000
_cell.length_b   1.000
_cell.length_c   1.000
_cell.angle_alpha   90.00
_cell.angle_beta   90.00
_cell.angle_gamma   90.00
#
_symmetry.space_group_name_H-M   'P 1'
#
loop_
_entity.id
_entity.type
_entity.pdbx_description
1 polymer ?
#
loop_
_entity_poly.entity_id
_entity_poly.type
_entity_poly.pdbx_seq_one_letter_code
_entity_poly.pdbx_strand_id
1 'polypeptide(L)'
;MTDQQGELHPPLVLLVNNQEWTARSVESVLRPAGYAVVKAYSGRQATEVAARLQPDLVIVDYELSDTSGLDTCSAIRELPTVDDATPFVIATAADLSRRERHECFRAGIWDIFSSPFDPVEFVGKLETFLRARRQVKEARESTHRDPVTGLYNWNGLLARAGELIADATRSMRWTACVALGPKQAQTVGAPERATADSSDAVLRLYESDAESSKLLDRIAAALAEATRDADSTGMLGANDFLVLAPGTDEEGAGILATRLVEALSRLPSQMDFSAGYYAGLDETGGSLTAKDLLGRPMEALRTAQRANAGSIAVLPFHPA
;
A
#
# COMPACT_ATOMS: atom_id res chain seq x y z
N MET A 1 26.65 4.66 -5.89
CA MET A 1 25.49 5.44 -6.37
C MET A 1 24.78 4.55 -7.38
N THR A 2 23.82 3.77 -6.93
CA THR A 2 23.03 2.86 -7.78
C THR A 2 21.58 3.19 -7.51
N ASP A 3 20.93 3.74 -8.54
CA ASP A 3 19.51 4.09 -8.58
C ASP A 3 18.64 2.89 -8.22
N GLN A 4 17.92 2.99 -7.11
CA GLN A 4 16.72 2.20 -6.89
C GLN A 4 15.56 2.94 -7.55
N GLN A 5 15.39 2.75 -8.84
CA GLN A 5 14.16 3.11 -9.54
C GLN A 5 13.12 2.05 -9.19
N GLY A 6 12.34 2.30 -8.12
CA GLY A 6 11.01 1.73 -8.03
C GLY A 6 10.22 2.22 -9.24
N GLU A 7 9.48 1.34 -9.90
CA GLU A 7 8.63 1.67 -11.05
C GLU A 7 7.71 2.84 -10.65
N LEU A 8 8.04 4.03 -11.13
CA LEU A 8 7.24 5.24 -10.92
C LEU A 8 6.02 5.13 -11.81
N HIS A 9 4.92 4.62 -11.27
CA HIS A 9 3.63 4.80 -11.92
C HIS A 9 3.32 6.31 -12.01
N PRO A 10 2.79 6.79 -13.15
CA PRO A 10 2.41 8.18 -13.28
C PRO A 10 1.38 8.55 -12.18
N PRO A 11 1.52 9.71 -11.52
CA PRO A 11 0.58 10.14 -10.50
C PRO A 11 -0.85 10.16 -11.05
N LEU A 12 -1.79 9.57 -10.30
CA LEU A 12 -3.18 9.46 -10.70
C LEU A 12 -3.97 10.69 -10.25
N VAL A 13 -4.53 11.40 -11.20
CA VAL A 13 -5.39 12.57 -10.98
C VAL A 13 -6.85 12.19 -11.23
N LEU A 14 -7.71 12.35 -10.23
CA LEU A 14 -9.15 12.33 -10.41
C LEU A 14 -9.62 13.75 -10.78
N LEU A 15 -10.12 13.91 -12.00
CA LEU A 15 -10.63 15.16 -12.52
C LEU A 15 -12.17 15.12 -12.57
N VAL A 16 -12.81 15.95 -11.77
CA VAL A 16 -14.27 16.01 -11.64
C VAL A 16 -14.79 17.30 -12.25
N ASN A 17 -15.49 17.19 -13.35
CA ASN A 17 -16.11 18.34 -14.02
C ASN A 17 -17.30 17.86 -14.86
N ASN A 18 -18.47 18.50 -14.69
CA ASN A 18 -19.69 18.16 -15.40
C ASN A 18 -19.68 18.54 -16.90
N GLN A 19 -18.70 19.33 -17.32
CA GLN A 19 -18.53 19.75 -18.72
C GLN A 19 -17.37 18.96 -19.34
N GLU A 20 -17.69 18.04 -20.24
CA GLU A 20 -16.69 17.20 -20.91
C GLU A 20 -15.60 18.02 -21.62
N TRP A 21 -15.98 19.15 -22.22
CA TRP A 21 -15.02 20.01 -22.90
C TRP A 21 -13.99 20.62 -21.95
N THR A 22 -14.42 21.10 -20.81
CA THR A 22 -13.55 21.67 -19.78
C THR A 22 -12.63 20.57 -19.20
N ALA A 23 -13.18 19.39 -18.92
CA ALA A 23 -12.40 18.25 -18.47
C ALA A 23 -11.32 17.85 -19.48
N ARG A 24 -11.63 17.82 -20.78
CA ARG A 24 -10.66 17.55 -21.84
C ARG A 24 -9.57 18.62 -21.94
N SER A 25 -9.92 19.87 -21.72
CA SER A 25 -8.98 20.99 -21.73
C SER A 25 -7.95 20.84 -20.61
N VAL A 26 -8.37 20.55 -19.38
CA VAL A 26 -7.48 20.26 -18.24
C VAL A 26 -6.65 19.01 -18.49
N GLU A 27 -7.26 17.95 -18.97
CA GLU A 27 -6.58 16.69 -19.32
C GLU A 27 -5.47 16.90 -20.34
N SER A 28 -5.69 17.78 -21.36
CA SER A 28 -4.67 18.07 -22.40
C SER A 28 -3.43 18.76 -21.85
N VAL A 29 -3.51 19.39 -20.68
CA VAL A 29 -2.37 19.96 -19.95
C VAL A 29 -1.70 18.93 -19.07
N LEU A 30 -2.48 18.06 -18.40
CA LEU A 30 -1.96 17.11 -17.42
C LEU A 30 -1.26 15.91 -18.06
N ARG A 31 -1.82 15.32 -19.12
CA ARG A 31 -1.23 14.12 -19.76
C ARG A 31 0.18 14.35 -20.31
N PRO A 32 0.50 15.43 -21.04
CA PRO A 32 1.86 15.71 -21.46
C PRO A 32 2.84 15.96 -20.30
N ALA A 33 2.33 16.42 -19.15
CA ALA A 33 3.12 16.60 -17.92
C ALA A 33 3.34 15.31 -17.14
N GLY A 34 2.89 14.14 -17.66
CA GLY A 34 3.17 12.83 -17.08
C GLY A 34 2.16 12.35 -16.04
N TYR A 35 0.95 12.90 -16.03
CA TYR A 35 -0.13 12.47 -15.13
C TYR A 35 -1.05 11.44 -15.80
N ALA A 36 -1.46 10.43 -15.05
CA ALA A 36 -2.61 9.60 -15.41
C ALA A 36 -3.88 10.32 -14.97
N VAL A 37 -4.86 10.50 -15.88
CA VAL A 37 -6.09 11.26 -15.60
C VAL A 37 -7.30 10.35 -15.74
N VAL A 38 -8.09 10.26 -14.68
CA VAL A 38 -9.43 9.65 -14.69
C VAL A 38 -10.45 10.74 -14.49
N LYS A 39 -11.51 10.72 -15.30
CA LYS A 39 -12.56 11.73 -15.29
C LYS A 39 -13.82 11.22 -14.62
N ALA A 40 -14.47 12.09 -13.86
CA ALA A 40 -15.82 11.92 -13.36
C ALA A 40 -16.66 13.16 -13.73
N TYR A 41 -17.92 12.94 -14.03
CA TYR A 41 -18.79 14.00 -14.54
C TYR A 41 -19.87 14.40 -13.53
N SER A 42 -19.82 13.85 -12.31
CA SER A 42 -20.71 14.18 -11.20
C SER A 42 -20.01 13.88 -9.86
N GLY A 43 -20.48 14.50 -8.78
CA GLY A 43 -19.95 14.26 -7.44
C GLY A 43 -20.13 12.82 -6.99
N ARG A 44 -21.27 12.20 -7.28
CA ARG A 44 -21.50 10.79 -6.98
C ARG A 44 -20.53 9.89 -7.72
N GLN A 45 -20.36 10.07 -9.03
CA GLN A 45 -19.38 9.30 -9.81
C GLN A 45 -17.97 9.52 -9.28
N ALA A 46 -17.61 10.74 -8.90
CA ALA A 46 -16.29 11.05 -8.33
C ALA A 46 -16.04 10.29 -7.03
N THR A 47 -17.01 10.21 -6.13
CA THR A 47 -16.90 9.45 -4.88
C THR A 47 -16.75 7.94 -5.15
N GLU A 48 -17.52 7.39 -6.08
CA GLU A 48 -17.41 5.98 -6.48
C GLU A 48 -16.03 5.68 -7.08
N VAL A 49 -15.53 6.54 -7.95
CA VAL A 49 -14.20 6.41 -8.57
C VAL A 49 -13.09 6.54 -7.51
N ALA A 50 -13.17 7.54 -6.63
CA ALA A 50 -12.17 7.76 -5.59
C ALA A 50 -12.09 6.57 -4.61
N ALA A 51 -13.23 5.98 -4.26
CA ALA A 51 -13.28 4.79 -3.40
C ALA A 51 -12.53 3.58 -4.00
N ARG A 52 -12.46 3.51 -5.33
CA ARG A 52 -11.83 2.40 -6.05
C ARG A 52 -10.38 2.67 -6.42
N LEU A 53 -10.04 3.91 -6.84
CA LEU A 53 -8.77 4.21 -7.52
C LEU A 53 -7.70 4.85 -6.63
N GLN A 54 -8.02 5.29 -5.43
CA GLN A 54 -7.08 5.97 -4.53
C GLN A 54 -6.24 7.07 -5.22
N PRO A 55 -6.86 8.15 -5.71
CA PRO A 55 -6.16 9.15 -6.49
C PRO A 55 -5.03 9.82 -5.70
N ASP A 56 -3.94 10.15 -6.39
CA ASP A 56 -2.84 10.91 -5.82
C ASP A 56 -3.17 12.40 -5.66
N LEU A 57 -4.11 12.89 -6.46
CA LEU A 57 -4.59 14.28 -6.45
C LEU A 57 -6.02 14.32 -6.99
N VAL A 58 -6.86 15.19 -6.42
CA VAL A 58 -8.24 15.37 -6.83
C VAL A 58 -8.43 16.82 -7.27
N ILE A 59 -8.92 17.01 -8.50
CA ILE A 59 -9.29 18.32 -9.06
C ILE A 59 -10.80 18.30 -9.27
N VAL A 60 -11.50 19.23 -8.64
CA VAL A 60 -12.98 19.27 -8.67
C VAL A 60 -13.45 20.64 -9.14
N ASP A 61 -14.41 20.65 -10.04
CA ASP A 61 -15.12 21.90 -10.37
C ASP A 61 -15.90 22.37 -9.15
N TYR A 62 -15.90 23.66 -8.92
CA TYR A 62 -16.64 24.28 -7.83
C TYR A 62 -18.15 24.03 -7.95
N GLU A 63 -18.68 24.05 -9.18
CA GLU A 63 -20.08 23.83 -9.50
C GLU A 63 -20.26 22.50 -10.25
N LEU A 64 -20.87 21.52 -9.62
CA LEU A 64 -21.29 20.28 -10.25
C LEU A 64 -22.81 20.24 -10.41
N SER A 65 -23.30 19.38 -11.29
CA SER A 65 -24.73 19.32 -11.62
C SER A 65 -25.60 18.65 -10.53
N ASP A 66 -25.00 17.80 -9.73
CA ASP A 66 -25.68 16.96 -8.73
C ASP A 66 -25.38 17.37 -7.28
N THR A 67 -24.27 18.05 -7.03
CA THR A 67 -23.83 18.49 -5.70
C THR A 67 -22.83 19.64 -5.83
N SER A 68 -22.40 20.25 -4.73
CA SER A 68 -21.31 21.23 -4.79
C SER A 68 -19.95 20.52 -4.88
N GLY A 69 -18.96 21.22 -5.47
CA GLY A 69 -17.58 20.72 -5.49
C GLY A 69 -17.01 20.52 -4.08
N LEU A 70 -17.37 21.37 -3.12
CA LEU A 70 -16.92 21.25 -1.72
C LEU A 70 -17.51 20.04 -1.02
N ASP A 71 -18.82 19.78 -1.21
CA ASP A 71 -19.45 18.58 -0.64
C ASP A 71 -18.85 17.31 -1.24
N THR A 72 -18.54 17.33 -2.55
CA THR A 72 -17.83 16.22 -3.22
C THR A 72 -16.45 16.00 -2.62
N CYS A 73 -15.65 17.05 -2.41
CA CYS A 73 -14.34 16.95 -1.77
C CYS A 73 -14.45 16.38 -0.34
N SER A 74 -15.45 16.81 0.41
CA SER A 74 -15.69 16.30 1.77
C SER A 74 -16.05 14.82 1.76
N ALA A 75 -16.97 14.42 0.90
CA ALA A 75 -17.38 13.02 0.75
C ALA A 75 -16.23 12.11 0.31
N ILE A 76 -15.38 12.57 -0.61
CA ILE A 76 -14.20 11.81 -1.04
C ILE A 76 -13.16 11.68 0.11
N ARG A 77 -12.95 12.74 0.89
CA ARG A 77 -11.99 12.73 2.00
C ARG A 77 -12.41 11.81 3.15
N GLU A 78 -13.70 11.61 3.35
CA GLU A 78 -14.24 10.69 4.35
C GLU A 78 -14.09 9.21 3.97
N LEU A 79 -13.68 8.91 2.73
CA LEU A 79 -13.45 7.54 2.29
C LEU A 79 -12.20 6.96 2.96
N PRO A 80 -12.27 5.77 3.56
CA PRO A 80 -11.12 5.14 4.21
C PRO A 80 -9.99 4.77 3.24
N THR A 81 -10.28 4.76 1.95
CA THR A 81 -9.34 4.46 0.87
C THR A 81 -8.55 5.68 0.41
N VAL A 82 -8.95 6.89 0.78
CA VAL A 82 -8.28 8.14 0.38
C VAL A 82 -7.35 8.60 1.50
N ASP A 83 -6.07 8.81 1.16
CA ASP A 83 -5.07 9.27 2.12
C ASP A 83 -5.38 10.72 2.56
N ASP A 84 -5.30 11.00 3.86
CA ASP A 84 -5.48 12.35 4.44
C ASP A 84 -4.55 13.39 3.85
N ALA A 85 -3.38 12.97 3.34
CA ALA A 85 -2.42 13.84 2.66
C ALA A 85 -2.74 14.04 1.17
N THR A 86 -3.82 13.47 0.63
CA THR A 86 -4.22 13.67 -0.77
C THR A 86 -4.59 15.13 -1.00
N PRO A 87 -3.94 15.83 -1.95
CA PRO A 87 -4.28 17.20 -2.28
C PRO A 87 -5.63 17.30 -3.00
N PHE A 88 -6.45 18.25 -2.56
CA PHE A 88 -7.70 18.62 -3.21
C PHE A 88 -7.57 20.04 -3.77
N VAL A 89 -7.94 20.20 -5.01
CA VAL A 89 -7.86 21.48 -5.76
C VAL A 89 -9.21 21.77 -6.37
N ILE A 90 -9.65 23.02 -6.25
CA ILE A 90 -10.83 23.49 -6.96
C ILE A 90 -10.42 24.12 -8.29
N ALA A 91 -11.07 23.70 -9.38
CA ALA A 91 -11.05 24.39 -10.66
C ALA A 91 -12.41 25.04 -10.90
N THR A 92 -12.43 26.29 -11.34
CA THR A 92 -13.69 27.03 -11.54
C THR A 92 -13.61 27.89 -12.79
N ALA A 93 -14.73 28.06 -13.48
CA ALA A 93 -14.86 28.98 -14.63
C ALA A 93 -15.10 30.43 -14.21
N ALA A 94 -15.52 30.66 -12.97
CA ALA A 94 -15.83 31.99 -12.46
C ALA A 94 -14.92 32.34 -11.27
N ASP A 95 -14.65 33.61 -11.07
CA ASP A 95 -13.94 34.06 -9.88
C ASP A 95 -14.84 33.90 -8.65
N LEU A 96 -14.32 33.13 -7.69
CA LEU A 96 -14.98 32.95 -6.39
C LEU A 96 -14.85 34.21 -5.55
N SER A 97 -15.93 34.58 -4.87
CA SER A 97 -15.93 35.65 -3.88
C SER A 97 -14.96 35.36 -2.74
N ARG A 98 -14.55 36.38 -1.98
CA ARG A 98 -13.68 36.22 -0.82
C ARG A 98 -14.22 35.22 0.20
N ARG A 99 -15.54 35.19 0.37
CA ARG A 99 -16.22 34.29 1.29
C ARG A 99 -16.10 32.83 0.81
N GLU A 100 -16.41 32.56 -0.44
CA GLU A 100 -16.33 31.21 -1.04
C GLU A 100 -14.90 30.68 -1.03
N ARG A 101 -13.92 31.51 -1.37
CA ARG A 101 -12.50 31.14 -1.24
C ARG A 101 -12.14 30.75 0.19
N HIS A 102 -12.64 31.52 1.18
CA HIS A 102 -12.39 31.20 2.59
C HIS A 102 -13.05 29.89 3.00
N GLU A 103 -14.25 29.61 2.53
CA GLU A 103 -14.95 28.34 2.76
C GLU A 103 -14.17 27.16 2.14
N CYS A 104 -13.66 27.30 0.92
CA CYS A 104 -12.79 26.29 0.29
C CYS A 104 -11.55 25.96 1.17
N PHE A 105 -10.81 26.97 1.60
CA PHE A 105 -9.60 26.73 2.40
C PHE A 105 -9.92 26.14 3.79
N ARG A 106 -11.03 26.55 4.40
CA ARG A 106 -11.49 25.93 5.66
C ARG A 106 -11.92 24.47 5.47
N ALA A 107 -12.43 24.12 4.30
CA ALA A 107 -12.73 22.74 3.92
C ALA A 107 -11.47 21.93 3.56
N GLY A 108 -10.26 22.52 3.68
CA GLY A 108 -9.00 21.83 3.41
C GLY A 108 -8.65 21.74 1.92
N ILE A 109 -9.18 22.60 1.07
CA ILE A 109 -8.75 22.74 -0.32
C ILE A 109 -7.36 23.39 -0.34
N TRP A 110 -6.44 22.82 -1.09
CA TRP A 110 -5.06 23.27 -1.16
C TRP A 110 -4.87 24.49 -2.05
N ASP A 111 -5.61 24.57 -3.16
CA ASP A 111 -5.59 25.74 -4.03
C ASP A 111 -6.87 25.85 -4.88
N ILE A 112 -7.08 27.04 -5.48
CA ILE A 112 -8.21 27.36 -6.33
C ILE A 112 -7.68 27.95 -7.62
N PHE A 113 -8.02 27.35 -8.75
CA PHE A 113 -7.67 27.82 -10.08
C PHE A 113 -8.90 28.32 -10.81
N SER A 114 -8.88 29.59 -11.20
CA SER A 114 -9.91 30.18 -12.05
C SER A 114 -9.50 30.05 -13.52
N SER A 115 -10.41 29.60 -14.35
CA SER A 115 -10.18 29.49 -15.81
C SER A 115 -10.41 30.87 -16.50
N PRO A 116 -9.57 31.30 -17.45
CA PRO A 116 -8.37 30.58 -17.95
C PRO A 116 -7.17 30.69 -17.00
N PHE A 117 -6.47 29.59 -16.82
CA PHE A 117 -5.26 29.53 -16.00
C PHE A 117 -4.00 29.32 -16.86
N ASP A 118 -2.86 29.73 -16.36
CA ASP A 118 -1.55 29.45 -16.98
C ASP A 118 -1.20 27.96 -16.77
N PRO A 119 -1.02 27.18 -17.87
CA PRO A 119 -0.70 25.74 -17.76
C PRO A 119 0.61 25.48 -17.02
N VAL A 120 1.61 26.34 -17.14
CA VAL A 120 2.93 26.15 -16.51
C VAL A 120 2.81 26.37 -14.99
N GLU A 121 2.13 27.44 -14.58
CA GLU A 121 1.85 27.70 -13.16
C GLU A 121 1.01 26.58 -12.56
N PHE A 122 -0.03 26.13 -13.26
CA PHE A 122 -0.91 25.06 -12.83
C PHE A 122 -0.14 23.77 -12.55
N VAL A 123 0.61 23.27 -13.53
CA VAL A 123 1.42 22.05 -13.39
C VAL A 123 2.46 22.20 -12.27
N GLY A 124 3.18 23.32 -12.20
CA GLY A 124 4.20 23.57 -11.17
C GLY A 124 3.63 23.52 -9.75
N LYS A 125 2.42 24.03 -9.54
CA LYS A 125 1.73 23.93 -8.23
C LYS A 125 1.33 22.48 -7.91
N LEU A 126 0.77 21.74 -8.87
CA LEU A 126 0.42 20.33 -8.68
C LEU A 126 1.65 19.47 -8.36
N GLU A 127 2.77 19.70 -9.01
CA GLU A 127 4.04 19.04 -8.68
C GLU A 127 4.49 19.32 -7.24
N THR A 128 4.30 20.55 -6.78
CA THR A 128 4.63 20.95 -5.40
C THR A 128 3.73 20.23 -4.40
N PHE A 129 2.44 20.12 -4.69
CA PHE A 129 1.48 19.40 -3.84
C PHE A 129 1.79 17.90 -3.76
N LEU A 130 2.08 17.27 -4.89
CA LEU A 130 2.46 15.86 -4.92
C LEU A 130 3.80 15.59 -4.24
N ARG A 131 4.73 16.55 -4.31
CA ARG A 131 5.99 16.45 -3.55
C ARG A 131 5.73 16.49 -2.04
N ALA A 132 4.89 17.42 -1.58
CA ALA A 132 4.50 17.50 -0.17
C ALA A 132 3.82 16.20 0.30
N ARG A 133 2.88 15.67 -0.49
CA ARG A 133 2.23 14.37 -0.21
C ARG A 133 3.27 13.23 -0.11
N ARG A 134 4.22 13.14 -1.04
CA ARG A 134 5.28 12.13 -0.98
C ARG A 134 6.13 12.25 0.29
N GLN A 135 6.50 13.46 0.69
CA GLN A 135 7.25 13.67 1.93
C GLN A 135 6.48 13.21 3.17
N VAL A 136 5.17 13.45 3.23
CA VAL A 136 4.31 12.94 4.32
C VAL A 136 4.27 11.42 4.29
N LYS A 137 4.12 10.81 3.11
CA LYS A 137 4.13 9.36 2.95
C LYS A 137 5.48 8.75 3.36
N GLU A 138 6.59 9.31 2.90
CA GLU A 138 7.94 8.89 3.29
C GLU A 138 8.19 9.04 4.79
N ALA A 139 7.70 10.13 5.40
CA ALA A 139 7.78 10.31 6.85
C ALA A 139 6.95 9.25 7.61
N ARG A 140 5.77 8.87 7.11
CA ARG A 140 4.96 7.78 7.66
C ARG A 140 5.61 6.41 7.44
N GLU A 141 6.21 6.17 6.28
CA GLU A 141 6.95 4.95 5.96
C GLU A 141 8.24 4.82 6.77
N SER A 142 8.81 5.92 7.26
CA SER A 142 9.92 5.92 8.21
C SER A 142 9.49 5.49 9.62
N THR A 143 8.19 5.44 9.92
CA THR A 143 7.69 4.73 11.09
C THR A 143 7.94 3.23 10.90
N HIS A 144 8.31 2.52 11.94
CA HIS A 144 8.60 1.07 11.88
C HIS A 144 7.36 0.20 11.70
N ARG A 145 6.18 0.78 11.62
CA ARG A 145 4.90 0.06 11.52
C ARG A 145 4.04 0.60 10.37
N ASP A 146 3.31 -0.31 9.77
CA ASP A 146 2.26 0.01 8.82
C ASP A 146 1.08 0.66 9.56
N PRO A 147 0.61 1.83 9.13
CA PRO A 147 -0.43 2.58 9.85
C PRO A 147 -1.82 1.93 9.79
N VAL A 148 -2.08 1.08 8.79
CA VAL A 148 -3.37 0.42 8.60
C VAL A 148 -3.45 -0.84 9.45
N THR A 149 -2.48 -1.73 9.32
CA THR A 149 -2.47 -3.04 10.00
C THR A 149 -1.79 -3.03 11.37
N GLY A 150 -1.01 -1.98 11.70
CA GLY A 150 -0.19 -1.92 12.90
C GLY A 150 1.01 -2.89 12.92
N LEU A 151 1.17 -3.72 11.89
CA LEU A 151 2.28 -4.65 11.74
C LEU A 151 3.58 -3.89 11.44
N TYR A 152 4.73 -4.51 11.71
CA TYR A 152 6.01 -3.95 11.30
C TYR A 152 6.08 -3.88 9.76
N ASN A 153 6.54 -2.76 9.22
CA ASN A 153 6.94 -2.66 7.83
C ASN A 153 8.37 -3.23 7.64
N TRP A 154 8.88 -3.23 6.40
CA TRP A 154 10.23 -3.75 6.12
C TRP A 154 11.33 -3.11 6.99
N ASN A 155 11.32 -1.79 7.15
CA ASN A 155 12.31 -1.07 7.94
C ASN A 155 12.20 -1.44 9.42
N GLY A 156 10.98 -1.56 9.92
CA GLY A 156 10.70 -2.01 11.29
C GLY A 156 11.14 -3.44 11.54
N LEU A 157 10.88 -4.36 10.60
CA LEU A 157 11.36 -5.74 10.69
C LEU A 157 12.89 -5.81 10.65
N LEU A 158 13.53 -5.02 9.80
CA LEU A 158 14.99 -4.99 9.68
C LEU A 158 15.64 -4.48 10.97
N ALA A 159 15.12 -3.40 11.55
CA ALA A 159 15.58 -2.88 12.84
C ALA A 159 15.38 -3.91 13.96
N ARG A 160 14.17 -4.50 14.03
CA ARG A 160 13.82 -5.50 15.05
C ARG A 160 14.66 -6.77 14.93
N ALA A 161 14.92 -7.25 13.72
CA ALA A 161 15.81 -8.39 13.48
C ALA A 161 17.23 -8.10 13.97
N GLY A 162 17.75 -6.90 13.74
CA GLY A 162 19.06 -6.48 14.26
C GLY A 162 19.12 -6.51 15.79
N GLU A 163 18.10 -5.98 16.47
CA GLU A 163 17.99 -6.04 17.93
C GLU A 163 17.95 -7.47 18.46
N LEU A 164 17.13 -8.34 17.84
CA LEU A 164 16.97 -9.72 18.24
C LEU A 164 18.26 -10.55 18.04
N ILE A 165 18.97 -10.33 16.93
CA ILE A 165 20.26 -10.98 16.68
C ILE A 165 21.28 -10.53 17.72
N ALA A 166 21.37 -9.22 17.99
CA ALA A 166 22.29 -8.72 19.01
C ALA A 166 22.00 -9.27 20.42
N ASP A 167 20.72 -9.46 20.76
CA ASP A 167 20.33 -10.09 22.02
C ASP A 167 20.60 -11.60 22.02
N ALA A 168 20.27 -12.29 20.93
CA ALA A 168 20.53 -13.71 20.72
C ALA A 168 22.02 -14.04 20.82
N THR A 169 22.89 -13.24 20.21
CA THR A 169 24.35 -13.39 20.29
C THR A 169 24.85 -13.24 21.73
N ARG A 170 24.38 -12.23 22.47
CA ARG A 170 24.76 -12.02 23.89
C ARG A 170 24.30 -13.14 24.81
N SER A 171 23.12 -13.68 24.55
CA SER A 171 22.48 -14.69 25.41
C SER A 171 22.67 -16.13 24.92
N MET A 172 23.38 -16.33 23.83
CA MET A 172 23.57 -17.63 23.15
C MET A 172 22.22 -18.33 22.91
N ARG A 173 21.25 -17.58 22.35
CA ARG A 173 19.91 -18.07 22.06
C ARG A 173 19.65 -18.13 20.57
N TRP A 174 18.80 -19.05 20.20
CA TRP A 174 18.26 -19.13 18.84
C TRP A 174 17.36 -17.96 18.51
N THR A 175 17.33 -17.58 17.25
CA THR A 175 16.34 -16.65 16.72
C THR A 175 15.83 -17.19 15.41
N ALA A 176 14.50 -17.28 15.29
CA ALA A 176 13.85 -17.78 14.08
C ALA A 176 13.08 -16.68 13.36
N CYS A 177 12.87 -16.92 12.08
CA CYS A 177 11.95 -16.14 11.26
C CYS A 177 11.12 -17.09 10.39
N VAL A 178 9.82 -16.82 10.32
CA VAL A 178 8.86 -17.52 9.48
C VAL A 178 8.32 -16.54 8.45
N ALA A 179 8.41 -16.90 7.17
CA ALA A 179 7.78 -16.18 6.07
C ALA A 179 6.51 -16.89 5.64
N LEU A 180 5.46 -16.14 5.38
CA LEU A 180 4.14 -16.62 5.00
C LEU A 180 3.68 -15.90 3.74
N GLY A 181 3.05 -16.60 2.83
CA GLY A 181 2.48 -16.02 1.63
C GLY A 181 1.47 -16.98 0.97
N PRO A 182 0.63 -16.48 0.05
CA PRO A 182 -0.34 -17.30 -0.65
C PRO A 182 0.36 -18.39 -1.49
N LYS A 183 -0.22 -19.58 -1.54
CA LYS A 183 0.35 -20.79 -2.16
C LYS A 183 0.55 -20.71 -3.67
N GLN A 184 -0.27 -19.96 -4.35
CA GLN A 184 -0.03 -19.45 -5.69
C GLN A 184 -0.05 -17.94 -5.59
N ALA A 185 0.86 -17.27 -6.29
CA ALA A 185 0.52 -15.96 -6.78
C ALA A 185 -0.69 -16.16 -7.73
N GLN A 186 -1.87 -16.35 -7.18
CA GLN A 186 -3.06 -15.85 -7.81
C GLN A 186 -2.85 -14.34 -7.75
N THR A 187 -2.06 -13.85 -8.70
CA THR A 187 -2.31 -12.58 -9.30
C THR A 187 -3.78 -12.63 -9.62
N VAL A 188 -4.59 -12.10 -8.69
CA VAL A 188 -5.92 -11.65 -9.04
C VAL A 188 -5.65 -10.66 -10.15
N GLY A 189 -5.75 -11.19 -11.42
CA GLY A 189 -5.54 -10.44 -12.65
C GLY A 189 -4.37 -9.47 -12.57
N ALA A 190 -3.10 -9.93 -12.76
CA ALA A 190 -2.18 -9.09 -13.50
C ALA A 190 -2.82 -8.98 -14.89
N PRO A 191 -3.35 -7.82 -15.28
CA PRO A 191 -3.85 -7.69 -16.63
C PRO A 191 -2.64 -7.91 -17.54
N GLU A 192 -2.75 -8.87 -18.47
CA GLU A 192 -2.01 -8.77 -19.70
C GLU A 192 -2.03 -7.30 -20.08
N ARG A 193 -0.87 -6.73 -20.40
CA ARG A 193 -0.68 -5.32 -20.77
C ARG A 193 -1.87 -4.84 -21.60
N ALA A 194 -2.93 -4.42 -20.91
CA ALA A 194 -4.06 -3.77 -21.53
C ALA A 194 -3.56 -2.40 -21.96
N THR A 195 -3.51 -2.20 -23.26
CA THR A 195 -3.33 -0.91 -23.88
C THR A 195 -4.24 0.09 -23.17
N ALA A 196 -3.64 1.17 -22.67
CA ALA A 196 -4.19 2.11 -21.69
C ALA A 196 -5.32 3.02 -22.24
N ASP A 197 -6.38 2.46 -22.82
CA ASP A 197 -7.43 3.26 -23.47
C ASP A 197 -8.86 2.95 -23.01
N SER A 198 -9.07 2.12 -22.00
CA SER A 198 -10.41 1.96 -21.43
C SER A 198 -10.42 2.17 -19.91
N SER A 199 -11.22 3.14 -19.47
CA SER A 199 -11.54 3.38 -18.05
C SER A 199 -12.00 2.09 -17.34
N ASP A 200 -12.61 1.15 -18.06
CA ASP A 200 -13.05 -0.15 -17.55
C ASP A 200 -11.92 -1.10 -17.18
N ALA A 201 -10.75 -1.03 -17.85
CA ALA A 201 -9.60 -1.87 -17.49
C ALA A 201 -8.94 -1.40 -16.19
N VAL A 202 -8.90 -0.08 -15.97
CA VAL A 202 -8.42 0.53 -14.73
C VAL A 202 -9.38 0.22 -13.58
N LEU A 203 -10.70 0.26 -13.80
CA LEU A 203 -11.72 -0.08 -12.80
C LEU A 203 -11.61 -1.52 -12.29
N ARG A 204 -11.32 -2.50 -13.15
CA ARG A 204 -11.18 -3.92 -12.74
C ARG A 204 -9.95 -4.20 -11.88
N LEU A 205 -8.89 -3.41 -12.00
CA LEU A 205 -7.68 -3.54 -11.18
C LEU A 205 -7.91 -3.20 -9.71
N TYR A 206 -8.91 -2.36 -9.41
CA TYR A 206 -9.12 -1.77 -8.09
C TYR A 206 -10.38 -2.27 -7.35
N GLU A 207 -11.23 -3.08 -7.98
CA GLU A 207 -12.37 -3.72 -7.29
C GLU A 207 -11.95 -4.69 -6.18
N SER A 208 -10.64 -5.06 -6.15
CA SER A 208 -10.08 -5.93 -5.13
C SER A 208 -9.67 -5.23 -3.81
N ASP A 209 -9.54 -3.89 -3.77
CA ASP A 209 -8.80 -3.25 -2.68
C ASP A 209 -9.57 -3.09 -1.36
N ALA A 210 -10.87 -2.84 -1.41
CA ALA A 210 -11.68 -2.75 -0.18
C ALA A 210 -11.91 -4.13 0.49
N GLU A 211 -12.00 -5.20 -0.30
CA GLU A 211 -12.04 -6.58 0.21
C GLU A 211 -10.65 -7.02 0.67
N SER A 212 -9.61 -6.58 -0.03
CA SER A 212 -8.20 -6.82 0.32
C SER A 212 -7.83 -6.18 1.66
N SER A 213 -8.27 -4.96 1.94
CA SER A 213 -8.02 -4.29 3.23
C SER A 213 -8.66 -5.05 4.39
N LYS A 214 -9.94 -5.45 4.27
CA LYS A 214 -10.61 -6.26 5.29
C LYS A 214 -9.98 -7.64 5.48
N LEU A 215 -9.44 -8.22 4.41
CA LEU A 215 -8.72 -9.48 4.48
C LEU A 215 -7.39 -9.31 5.22
N LEU A 216 -6.65 -8.21 4.95
CA LEU A 216 -5.40 -7.89 5.65
C LEU A 216 -5.62 -7.70 7.15
N ASP A 217 -6.67 -7.00 7.56
CA ASP A 217 -7.03 -6.86 8.98
C ASP A 217 -7.29 -8.21 9.65
N ARG A 218 -7.99 -9.11 8.95
CA ARG A 218 -8.26 -10.46 9.46
C ARG A 218 -7.01 -11.31 9.54
N ILE A 219 -6.13 -11.20 8.55
CA ILE A 219 -4.81 -11.89 8.56
C ILE A 219 -3.98 -11.36 9.73
N ALA A 220 -3.89 -10.04 9.91
CA ALA A 220 -3.15 -9.43 11.00
C ALA A 220 -3.66 -9.90 12.37
N ALA A 221 -4.98 -9.95 12.56
CA ALA A 221 -5.60 -10.46 13.79
C ALA A 221 -5.30 -11.95 14.02
N ALA A 222 -5.43 -12.78 12.99
CA ALA A 222 -5.13 -14.22 13.09
C ALA A 222 -3.65 -14.49 13.40
N LEU A 223 -2.73 -13.69 12.82
CA LEU A 223 -1.32 -13.79 13.13
C LEU A 223 -1.02 -13.35 14.57
N ALA A 224 -1.66 -12.27 15.06
CA ALA A 224 -1.51 -11.81 16.43
C ALA A 224 -2.00 -12.84 17.45
N GLU A 225 -3.10 -13.55 17.18
CA GLU A 225 -3.60 -14.63 18.04
C GLU A 225 -2.69 -15.87 18.03
N ALA A 226 -2.02 -16.12 16.90
CA ALA A 226 -1.16 -17.29 16.73
C ALA A 226 0.30 -17.04 17.16
N THR A 227 0.69 -15.80 17.48
CA THR A 227 2.04 -15.43 17.93
C THR A 227 2.07 -15.15 19.45
N ARG A 228 3.28 -15.13 20.03
CA ARG A 228 3.50 -14.77 21.44
C ARG A 228 3.78 -13.27 21.54
N ASP A 229 3.67 -12.71 22.73
CA ASP A 229 4.01 -11.29 22.98
C ASP A 229 5.47 -10.94 22.62
N ALA A 230 6.38 -11.91 22.71
CA ALA A 230 7.78 -11.75 22.34
C ALA A 230 8.02 -11.76 20.83
N ASP A 231 7.10 -12.35 20.07
CA ASP A 231 7.20 -12.45 18.63
C ASP A 231 6.89 -11.08 17.98
N SER A 232 7.43 -10.85 16.80
CA SER A 232 7.21 -9.61 16.07
C SER A 232 6.75 -9.92 14.65
N THR A 233 5.53 -9.48 14.34
CA THR A 233 4.89 -9.72 13.03
C THR A 233 4.99 -8.49 12.15
N GLY A 234 5.35 -8.69 10.89
CA GLY A 234 5.42 -7.63 9.89
C GLY A 234 4.89 -8.08 8.53
N MET A 235 4.66 -7.10 7.68
CA MET A 235 4.12 -7.29 6.34
C MET A 235 5.13 -6.83 5.30
N LEU A 236 5.27 -7.62 4.22
CA LEU A 236 6.07 -7.31 3.04
C LEU A 236 5.16 -7.23 1.82
N GLY A 237 5.03 -6.04 1.25
CA GLY A 237 4.11 -5.86 0.12
C GLY A 237 2.67 -6.19 0.49
N ALA A 238 1.89 -6.65 -0.50
CA ALA A 238 0.45 -6.84 -0.32
C ALA A 238 0.05 -8.17 0.35
N ASN A 239 0.90 -9.22 0.27
CA ASN A 239 0.44 -10.57 0.62
C ASN A 239 1.47 -11.43 1.37
N ASP A 240 2.69 -10.93 1.58
CA ASP A 240 3.73 -11.69 2.28
C ASP A 240 3.90 -11.15 3.71
N PHE A 241 4.02 -12.05 4.68
CA PHE A 241 4.17 -11.72 6.10
C PHE A 241 5.42 -12.38 6.66
N LEU A 242 6.04 -11.73 7.63
CA LEU A 242 7.17 -12.27 8.38
C LEU A 242 6.86 -12.26 9.87
N VAL A 243 7.24 -13.33 10.54
CA VAL A 243 7.17 -13.45 12.00
C VAL A 243 8.56 -13.72 12.53
N LEU A 244 9.10 -12.81 13.32
CA LEU A 244 10.34 -12.97 14.08
C LEU A 244 10.04 -13.61 15.43
N ALA A 245 10.70 -14.68 15.76
CA ALA A 245 10.48 -15.47 16.98
C ALA A 245 11.79 -15.65 17.76
N PRO A 246 12.04 -14.84 18.79
CA PRO A 246 13.22 -14.96 19.64
C PRO A 246 13.15 -16.23 20.50
N GLY A 247 14.32 -16.82 20.78
CA GLY A 247 14.44 -18.03 21.59
C GLY A 247 13.82 -19.28 20.97
N THR A 248 13.69 -19.31 19.65
CA THR A 248 13.04 -20.39 18.89
C THR A 248 14.09 -21.04 17.99
N ASP A 249 14.31 -22.34 18.17
CA ASP A 249 15.19 -23.18 17.35
C ASP A 249 14.50 -23.66 16.06
N GLU A 250 15.15 -24.49 15.28
CA GLU A 250 14.65 -24.96 13.99
C GLU A 250 13.36 -25.80 14.13
N GLU A 251 13.29 -26.67 15.14
CA GLU A 251 12.09 -27.48 15.41
C GLU A 251 10.91 -26.57 15.83
N GLY A 252 11.17 -25.65 16.74
CA GLY A 252 10.19 -24.66 17.19
C GLY A 252 9.71 -23.75 16.05
N ALA A 253 10.59 -23.38 15.12
CA ALA A 253 10.26 -22.59 13.94
C ALA A 253 9.32 -23.35 13.00
N GLY A 254 9.55 -24.64 12.79
CA GLY A 254 8.67 -25.51 12.00
C GLY A 254 7.26 -25.65 12.63
N ILE A 255 7.22 -25.83 13.96
CA ILE A 255 5.94 -25.88 14.71
C ILE A 255 5.21 -24.53 14.61
N LEU A 256 5.91 -23.41 14.75
CA LEU A 256 5.34 -22.07 14.61
C LEU A 256 4.80 -21.87 13.19
N ALA A 257 5.59 -22.20 12.17
CA ALA A 257 5.19 -22.06 10.77
C ALA A 257 3.90 -22.85 10.47
N THR A 258 3.80 -24.09 10.94
CA THR A 258 2.60 -24.92 10.79
C THR A 258 1.39 -24.28 11.48
N ARG A 259 1.56 -23.84 12.74
CA ARG A 259 0.49 -23.15 13.50
C ARG A 259 -0.02 -21.89 12.82
N LEU A 260 0.88 -21.08 12.25
CA LEU A 260 0.53 -19.86 11.53
C LEU A 260 -0.24 -20.17 10.25
N VAL A 261 0.19 -21.15 9.46
CA VAL A 261 -0.54 -21.58 8.25
C VAL A 261 -1.93 -22.11 8.60
N GLU A 262 -2.04 -22.93 9.65
CA GLU A 262 -3.34 -23.42 10.12
C GLU A 262 -4.27 -22.28 10.58
N ALA A 263 -3.74 -21.27 11.28
CA ALA A 263 -4.51 -20.11 11.70
C ALA A 263 -5.07 -19.35 10.49
N LEU A 264 -4.24 -19.13 9.47
CA LEU A 264 -4.66 -18.47 8.24
C LEU A 264 -5.64 -19.31 7.41
N SER A 265 -5.50 -20.63 7.41
CA SER A 265 -6.42 -21.54 6.71
C SER A 265 -7.85 -21.58 7.29
N ARG A 266 -8.03 -21.09 8.52
CA ARG A 266 -9.36 -20.96 9.16
C ARG A 266 -10.10 -19.70 8.76
N LEU A 267 -9.39 -18.76 8.10
CA LEU A 267 -10.05 -17.56 7.61
C LEU A 267 -11.04 -17.89 6.48
N PRO A 268 -12.17 -17.20 6.40
CA PRO A 268 -13.14 -17.37 5.32
C PRO A 268 -12.62 -16.74 4.02
N SER A 269 -11.45 -17.16 3.58
CA SER A 269 -10.81 -16.77 2.33
C SER A 269 -10.53 -18.05 1.53
N GLN A 270 -10.64 -17.98 0.20
CA GLN A 270 -10.26 -19.10 -0.67
C GLN A 270 -8.74 -19.16 -0.89
N MET A 271 -7.95 -18.55 0.00
CA MET A 271 -6.49 -18.45 -0.13
C MET A 271 -5.81 -19.52 0.73
N ASP A 272 -5.09 -20.41 0.08
CA ASP A 272 -4.16 -21.32 0.74
C ASP A 272 -2.83 -20.60 0.98
N PHE A 273 -2.26 -20.76 2.17
CA PHE A 273 -0.98 -20.18 2.54
C PHE A 273 0.12 -21.25 2.57
N SER A 274 1.33 -20.82 2.21
CA SER A 274 2.56 -21.57 2.38
C SER A 274 3.45 -20.84 3.37
N ALA A 275 4.38 -21.57 4.00
CA ALA A 275 5.40 -21.00 4.88
C ALA A 275 6.79 -21.48 4.50
N GLY A 276 7.76 -20.58 4.66
CA GLY A 276 9.18 -20.90 4.72
C GLY A 276 9.72 -20.42 6.05
N TYR A 277 10.68 -21.14 6.64
CA TYR A 277 11.26 -20.74 7.90
C TYR A 277 12.77 -20.94 7.94
N TYR A 278 13.40 -20.19 8.81
CA TYR A 278 14.80 -20.29 9.15
C TYR A 278 15.01 -20.01 10.64
N ALA A 279 15.88 -20.76 11.28
CA ALA A 279 16.37 -20.47 12.62
C ALA A 279 17.90 -20.43 12.61
N GLY A 280 18.47 -19.46 13.28
CA GLY A 280 19.92 -19.27 13.39
C GLY A 280 20.37 -19.03 14.83
N LEU A 281 21.53 -19.57 15.14
CA LEU A 281 22.31 -19.26 16.34
C LEU A 281 23.63 -18.65 15.87
N ASP A 282 23.92 -17.44 16.30
CA ASP A 282 25.19 -16.80 16.00
C ASP A 282 26.21 -17.11 17.08
N GLU A 283 26.92 -18.23 16.93
CA GLU A 283 27.91 -18.69 17.88
C GLU A 283 29.20 -17.85 17.87
N THR A 284 29.47 -17.14 16.79
CA THR A 284 30.76 -16.43 16.56
C THR A 284 30.66 -14.92 16.58
N GLY A 285 29.45 -14.36 16.72
CA GLY A 285 29.21 -12.92 16.79
C GLY A 285 29.49 -12.18 15.48
N GLY A 286 28.66 -12.34 14.47
CA GLY A 286 28.73 -11.60 13.22
C GLY A 286 28.46 -12.37 11.94
N SER A 287 28.15 -13.66 12.05
CA SER A 287 27.82 -14.51 10.90
C SER A 287 26.38 -14.36 10.42
N LEU A 288 25.46 -14.01 11.32
CA LEU A 288 24.03 -13.82 11.00
C LEU A 288 23.70 -12.33 10.91
N THR A 289 23.29 -11.88 9.74
CA THR A 289 22.80 -10.52 9.55
C THR A 289 21.27 -10.44 9.60
N ALA A 290 20.73 -9.24 9.90
CA ALA A 290 19.28 -9.02 9.85
C ALA A 290 18.69 -9.34 8.46
N LYS A 291 19.44 -9.05 7.39
CA LYS A 291 19.03 -9.39 6.02
C LYS A 291 18.98 -10.90 5.77
N ASP A 292 19.93 -11.65 6.34
CA ASP A 292 19.93 -13.11 6.24
C ASP A 292 18.76 -13.71 7.01
N LEU A 293 18.51 -13.24 8.24
CA LEU A 293 17.39 -13.71 9.05
C LEU A 293 16.04 -13.51 8.39
N LEU A 294 15.85 -12.39 7.66
CA LEU A 294 14.63 -12.11 6.92
C LEU A 294 14.61 -12.74 5.53
N GLY A 295 15.74 -12.81 4.84
CA GLY A 295 15.84 -13.27 3.46
C GLY A 295 15.70 -14.77 3.28
N ARG A 296 16.38 -15.56 4.14
CA ARG A 296 16.38 -17.02 4.06
C ARG A 296 14.98 -17.65 4.15
N PRO A 297 14.10 -17.28 5.09
CA PRO A 297 12.74 -17.81 5.11
C PRO A 297 11.91 -17.39 3.89
N MET A 298 12.19 -16.25 3.28
CA MET A 298 11.54 -15.84 2.03
C MET A 298 11.95 -16.72 0.84
N GLU A 299 13.19 -17.17 0.78
CA GLU A 299 13.66 -18.13 -0.24
C GLU A 299 12.99 -19.51 -0.04
N ALA A 300 12.91 -19.97 1.20
CA ALA A 300 12.18 -21.19 1.54
C ALA A 300 10.70 -21.09 1.20
N LEU A 301 10.05 -19.95 1.47
CA LEU A 301 8.66 -19.68 1.08
C LEU A 301 8.47 -19.77 -0.43
N ARG A 302 9.33 -19.15 -1.23
CA ARG A 302 9.25 -19.21 -2.70
C ARG A 302 9.39 -20.65 -3.21
N THR A 303 10.22 -21.46 -2.54
CA THR A 303 10.35 -22.87 -2.85
C THR A 303 9.09 -23.65 -2.49
N ALA A 304 8.51 -23.39 -1.32
CA ALA A 304 7.25 -23.96 -0.87
C ALA A 304 6.07 -23.61 -1.80
N GLN A 305 6.00 -22.37 -2.28
CA GLN A 305 4.98 -21.91 -3.22
C GLN A 305 5.08 -22.59 -4.60
N ARG A 306 6.29 -22.92 -5.04
CA ARG A 306 6.53 -23.62 -6.33
C ARG A 306 6.31 -25.14 -6.23
N ALA A 307 6.51 -25.70 -5.05
CA ALA A 307 6.24 -27.10 -4.80
C ALA A 307 4.72 -27.32 -4.80
N ASN A 308 4.19 -27.90 -5.85
CA ASN A 308 2.76 -28.19 -6.05
C ASN A 308 2.24 -29.30 -5.10
N ALA A 309 2.68 -29.29 -3.85
CA ALA A 309 2.31 -30.26 -2.83
C ALA A 309 0.98 -29.87 -2.20
N GLY A 310 0.00 -30.79 -2.30
CA GLY A 310 -1.30 -30.63 -1.64
C GLY A 310 -1.15 -30.37 -0.15
N SER A 311 -2.04 -29.55 0.42
CA SER A 311 -2.17 -29.15 1.83
C SER A 311 -0.86 -28.78 2.56
N ILE A 312 -0.75 -27.55 3.05
CA ILE A 312 0.29 -26.97 3.94
C ILE A 312 1.74 -27.27 3.49
N ALA A 313 2.27 -26.43 2.59
CA ALA A 313 3.68 -26.46 2.25
C ALA A 313 4.46 -25.60 3.27
N VAL A 314 5.13 -26.26 4.22
CA VAL A 314 6.05 -25.62 5.18
C VAL A 314 7.44 -26.20 4.92
N LEU A 315 8.40 -25.33 4.57
CA LEU A 315 9.76 -25.75 4.24
C LEU A 315 10.81 -24.99 5.06
N PRO A 316 11.83 -25.68 5.59
CA PRO A 316 13.00 -25.02 6.14
C PRO A 316 13.86 -24.43 5.02
N PHE A 317 14.67 -23.44 5.37
CA PHE A 317 15.72 -22.97 4.49
C PHE A 317 16.91 -23.92 4.57
N HIS A 318 17.30 -24.51 3.46
CA HIS A 318 18.54 -25.23 3.30
C HIS A 318 19.45 -24.44 2.35
N PRO A 319 20.67 -24.08 2.78
CA PRO A 319 21.65 -23.49 1.86
C PRO A 319 22.00 -24.52 0.76
N ALA A 320 22.05 -24.03 -0.48
CA ALA A 320 22.40 -24.85 -1.64
C ALA A 320 23.89 -25.23 -1.63
#